data_76edf8256cc4595681e21699b0064f60
#
_entry.id   76edf8256cc4595681e21699b0064f60
#
_cell.length_a   1.000
_cell.length_b   1.000
_cell.length_c   1.000
_cell.angle_alpha   90.00
_cell.angle_beta   90.00
_cell.angle_gamma   90.00
#
_symmetry.space_group_name_H-M   'P 1'
#
loop_
_entity.id
_entity.type
_entity.pdbx_description
1 polymer ?
#
loop_
_entity_poly.entity_id
_entity_poly.type
_entity_poly.pdbx_seq_one_letter_code
_entity_poly.pdbx_strand_id
1 'polypeptide(L)'
;SNIFRENIDAKIIAITGSCGKTTLKELLGKTLKKISKTTISPKSFNNKYGVPLSLFNLSKNDNYGVLEVGMDKKGEIDYLSKIIKPDISVITNINYAHAKNFKNIKDIALAKSEIISNTRPNGFVILNADDNFFRLHQKIATKNNINTISFGIKNHKSDVKLINIIKVNNNFKINI
;
A
#
# COMPACT_ATOMS: atom_id res chain seq x y z
N SER A 1 -6.96 -17.15 -9.97
CA SER A 1 -6.09 -16.00 -9.63
C SER A 1 -4.85 -16.42 -8.84
N ASN A 2 -4.94 -17.34 -7.88
CA ASN A 2 -3.77 -17.82 -7.12
C ASN A 2 -2.73 -18.45 -8.03
N ILE A 3 -3.12 -19.34 -8.93
CA ILE A 3 -2.23 -19.97 -9.93
C ILE A 3 -1.56 -18.90 -10.78
N PHE A 4 -2.29 -17.89 -11.22
CA PHE A 4 -1.73 -16.80 -12.01
C PHE A 4 -0.68 -16.01 -11.23
N ARG A 5 -0.95 -15.67 -9.94
CA ARG A 5 -0.01 -14.93 -9.09
C ARG A 5 1.29 -15.71 -8.81
N GLU A 6 1.23 -17.02 -8.73
CA GLU A 6 2.40 -17.88 -8.52
C GLU A 6 3.31 -17.96 -9.75
N ASN A 7 2.77 -17.71 -10.95
CA ASN A 7 3.50 -17.70 -12.21
C ASN A 7 3.99 -16.30 -12.64
N ILE A 8 3.91 -15.31 -11.76
CA ILE A 8 4.39 -13.95 -12.02
C ILE A 8 5.54 -13.64 -11.08
N ASP A 9 6.71 -13.33 -11.65
CA ASP A 9 7.92 -12.95 -10.92
C ASP A 9 7.92 -11.47 -10.49
N ALA A 10 7.02 -10.66 -11.05
CA ALA A 10 6.90 -9.26 -10.69
C ALA A 10 6.72 -9.05 -9.18
N LYS A 11 7.45 -8.10 -8.62
CA LYS A 11 7.24 -7.63 -7.24
C LYS A 11 5.96 -6.81 -7.17
N ILE A 12 5.01 -7.25 -6.36
CA ILE A 12 3.71 -6.58 -6.21
C ILE A 12 3.72 -5.63 -5.03
N ILE A 13 3.40 -4.37 -5.33
CA ILE A 13 3.21 -3.30 -4.35
C ILE A 13 1.72 -3.05 -4.24
N ALA A 14 1.12 -3.36 -3.08
CA ALA A 14 -0.29 -3.15 -2.82
C ALA A 14 -0.50 -1.96 -1.87
N ILE A 15 -1.33 -1.01 -2.28
CA ILE A 15 -1.52 0.26 -1.58
C ILE A 15 -2.94 0.35 -1.06
N THR A 16 -3.09 0.51 0.26
CA THR A 16 -4.35 0.85 0.91
C THR A 16 -4.22 2.10 1.78
N GLY A 17 -5.30 2.53 2.38
CA GLY A 17 -5.37 3.69 3.25
C GLY A 17 -6.70 4.42 3.09
N SER A 18 -6.96 5.40 3.93
CA SER A 18 -8.19 6.21 3.85
C SER A 18 -8.13 7.20 2.69
N CYS A 19 -7.02 7.92 2.55
CA CYS A 19 -6.79 8.91 1.49
C CYS A 19 -5.44 8.68 0.80
N GLY A 20 -5.30 9.21 -0.43
CA GLY A 20 -4.02 9.25 -1.15
C GLY A 20 -3.61 7.97 -1.86
N LYS A 21 -4.38 6.89 -1.82
CA LYS A 21 -4.09 5.61 -2.49
C LYS A 21 -3.81 5.77 -3.98
N THR A 22 -4.75 6.35 -4.71
CA THR A 22 -4.66 6.53 -6.17
C THR A 22 -3.50 7.46 -6.54
N THR A 23 -3.32 8.55 -5.79
CA THR A 23 -2.22 9.49 -6.02
C THR A 23 -0.86 8.80 -5.84
N LEU A 24 -0.67 8.08 -4.73
CA LEU A 24 0.56 7.35 -4.47
C LEU A 24 0.81 6.26 -5.53
N LYS A 25 -0.23 5.49 -5.88
CA LYS A 25 -0.17 4.47 -6.93
C LYS A 25 0.32 5.06 -8.26
N GLU A 26 -0.24 6.18 -8.69
CA GLU A 26 0.13 6.84 -9.94
C GLU A 26 1.57 7.40 -9.89
N LEU A 27 1.95 8.08 -8.81
CA LEU A 27 3.30 8.63 -8.64
C LEU A 27 4.34 7.51 -8.62
N LEU A 28 4.14 6.52 -7.77
CA LEU A 28 5.06 5.38 -7.63
C LEU A 28 5.18 4.61 -8.94
N GLY A 29 4.05 4.28 -9.55
CA GLY A 29 4.02 3.53 -10.78
C GLY A 29 4.69 4.28 -11.94
N LYS A 30 4.45 5.59 -12.09
CA LYS A 30 5.14 6.42 -13.09
C LYS A 30 6.64 6.52 -12.84
N THR A 31 7.06 6.57 -11.57
CA THR A 31 8.48 6.59 -11.21
C THR A 31 9.15 5.25 -11.54
N LEU A 32 8.53 4.14 -11.17
CA LEU A 32 9.05 2.80 -11.46
C LEU A 32 9.11 2.53 -12.96
N LYS A 33 8.14 3.00 -13.75
CA LYS A 33 8.16 2.89 -15.23
C LYS A 33 9.38 3.53 -15.89
N LYS A 34 10.04 4.50 -15.25
CA LYS A 34 11.26 5.12 -15.79
C LYS A 34 12.48 4.21 -15.67
N ILE A 35 12.45 3.25 -14.77
CA ILE A 35 13.61 2.39 -14.46
C ILE A 35 13.36 0.90 -14.76
N SER A 36 12.09 0.50 -14.93
CA SER A 36 11.75 -0.91 -15.08
C SER A 36 10.37 -1.11 -15.69
N LYS A 37 10.13 -2.28 -16.30
CA LYS A 37 8.79 -2.65 -16.76
C LYS A 37 7.84 -2.76 -15.58
N THR A 38 6.79 -1.96 -15.61
CA THR A 38 5.87 -1.81 -14.48
C THR A 38 4.44 -1.69 -14.98
N THR A 39 3.56 -2.53 -14.45
CA THR A 39 2.11 -2.42 -14.64
C THR A 39 1.47 -1.75 -13.44
N ILE A 40 0.55 -0.81 -13.71
CA ILE A 40 -0.20 -0.05 -12.70
C ILE A 40 -1.68 -0.39 -12.85
N SER A 41 -2.39 -0.65 -11.75
CA SER A 41 -3.84 -0.84 -11.82
C SER A 41 -4.54 0.39 -12.40
N PRO A 42 -5.44 0.22 -13.39
CA PRO A 42 -6.07 1.35 -14.05
C PRO A 42 -7.05 2.06 -13.10
N LYS A 43 -7.11 3.39 -13.19
CA LYS A 43 -8.07 4.22 -12.43
C LYS A 43 -8.13 3.82 -10.96
N SER A 44 -9.35 3.66 -10.40
CA SER A 44 -9.60 3.20 -9.03
C SER A 44 -10.09 1.73 -9.02
N PHE A 45 -9.47 0.86 -9.81
CA PHE A 45 -9.76 -0.58 -9.84
C PHE A 45 -9.25 -1.25 -8.57
N ASN A 46 -9.92 -0.99 -7.44
CA ASN A 46 -9.48 -1.32 -6.09
C ASN A 46 -10.42 -2.28 -5.33
N ASN A 47 -11.47 -2.79 -5.98
CA ASN A 47 -12.49 -3.67 -5.42
C ASN A 47 -12.38 -5.12 -5.92
N LYS A 48 -13.33 -5.97 -5.53
CA LYS A 48 -13.37 -7.41 -5.85
C LYS A 48 -13.36 -7.76 -7.35
N TYR A 49 -13.67 -6.82 -8.22
CA TYR A 49 -13.61 -6.99 -9.68
C TYR A 49 -12.33 -6.34 -10.25
N GLY A 50 -12.03 -5.12 -9.82
CA GLY A 50 -10.93 -4.34 -10.34
C GLY A 50 -9.55 -4.89 -9.97
N VAL A 51 -9.38 -5.42 -8.76
CA VAL A 51 -8.11 -5.99 -8.32
C VAL A 51 -7.71 -7.25 -9.11
N PRO A 52 -8.58 -8.25 -9.28
CA PRO A 52 -8.26 -9.39 -10.13
C PRO A 52 -7.95 -9.01 -11.58
N LEU A 53 -8.74 -8.09 -12.18
CA LEU A 53 -8.47 -7.59 -13.52
C LEU A 53 -7.11 -6.89 -13.62
N SER A 54 -6.76 -6.09 -12.62
CA SER A 54 -5.46 -5.43 -12.56
C SER A 54 -4.31 -6.43 -12.43
N LEU A 55 -4.51 -7.52 -11.71
CA LEU A 55 -3.54 -8.60 -11.60
C LEU A 55 -3.34 -9.32 -12.93
N PHE A 56 -4.42 -9.60 -13.67
CA PHE A 56 -4.35 -10.23 -15.00
C PHE A 56 -3.70 -9.35 -16.08
N ASN A 57 -3.66 -8.03 -15.88
CA ASN A 57 -2.95 -7.11 -16.77
C ASN A 57 -1.43 -7.16 -16.62
N LEU A 58 -0.92 -7.83 -15.57
CA LEU A 58 0.51 -8.04 -15.40
C LEU A 58 1.04 -9.01 -16.47
N SER A 59 2.12 -8.63 -17.09
CA SER A 59 2.87 -9.45 -18.04
C SER A 59 3.98 -10.24 -17.31
N LYS A 60 4.38 -11.38 -17.88
CA LYS A 60 5.54 -12.13 -17.38
C LYS A 60 6.85 -11.32 -17.38
N ASN A 61 6.90 -10.28 -18.21
CA ASN A 61 8.06 -9.41 -18.34
C ASN A 61 8.04 -8.19 -17.41
N ASP A 62 6.99 -8.03 -16.60
CA ASP A 62 6.93 -6.95 -15.61
C ASP A 62 7.85 -7.27 -14.43
N ASN A 63 8.61 -6.25 -14.00
CA ASN A 63 9.38 -6.32 -12.77
C ASN A 63 8.55 -5.87 -11.56
N TYR A 64 7.60 -4.96 -11.78
CA TYR A 64 6.72 -4.45 -10.74
C TYR A 64 5.26 -4.41 -11.17
N GLY A 65 4.39 -4.69 -10.20
CA GLY A 65 2.96 -4.40 -10.28
C GLY A 65 2.55 -3.46 -9.15
N VAL A 66 1.91 -2.33 -9.46
CA VAL A 66 1.43 -1.37 -8.45
C VAL A 66 -0.09 -1.39 -8.44
N LEU A 67 -0.66 -1.93 -7.37
CA LEU A 67 -2.08 -2.19 -7.24
C LEU A 67 -2.70 -1.38 -6.10
N GLU A 68 -3.88 -0.82 -6.34
CA GLU A 68 -4.69 -0.18 -5.31
C GLU A 68 -5.66 -1.18 -4.69
N VAL A 69 -5.79 -1.16 -3.35
CA VAL A 69 -6.71 -2.02 -2.59
C VAL A 69 -7.64 -1.15 -1.76
N GLY A 70 -8.91 -1.16 -2.11
CA GLY A 70 -9.98 -0.46 -1.40
C GLY A 70 -10.81 -1.41 -0.53
N MET A 71 -11.69 -0.82 0.29
CA MET A 71 -12.68 -1.54 1.06
C MET A 71 -13.89 -0.65 1.33
N ASP A 72 -15.05 -1.27 1.46
CA ASP A 72 -16.26 -0.70 2.03
C ASP A 72 -16.61 -1.33 3.39
N LYS A 73 -16.18 -2.57 3.64
CA LYS A 73 -16.40 -3.32 4.89
C LYS A 73 -15.20 -4.18 5.25
N LYS A 74 -15.18 -4.62 6.52
CA LYS A 74 -14.19 -5.56 7.05
C LYS A 74 -14.16 -6.87 6.25
N GLY A 75 -12.95 -7.43 6.06
CA GLY A 75 -12.70 -8.68 5.33
C GLY A 75 -12.48 -8.49 3.82
N GLU A 76 -12.78 -7.32 3.27
CA GLU A 76 -12.57 -7.10 1.83
C GLU A 76 -11.08 -6.96 1.48
N ILE A 77 -10.31 -6.28 2.33
CA ILE A 77 -8.85 -6.19 2.14
C ILE A 77 -8.20 -7.56 2.35
N ASP A 78 -8.66 -8.34 3.34
CA ASP A 78 -8.19 -9.71 3.54
C ASP A 78 -8.39 -10.55 2.27
N TYR A 79 -9.61 -10.53 1.72
CA TYR A 79 -9.93 -11.25 0.50
C TYR A 79 -9.05 -10.82 -0.70
N LEU A 80 -8.92 -9.51 -0.91
CA LEU A 80 -8.17 -8.97 -2.05
C LEU A 80 -6.67 -9.22 -1.90
N SER A 81 -6.12 -9.01 -0.71
CA SER A 81 -4.70 -9.21 -0.47
C SER A 81 -4.27 -10.69 -0.50
N LYS A 82 -5.16 -11.62 -0.16
CA LYS A 82 -4.95 -13.07 -0.38
C LYS A 82 -4.79 -13.43 -1.86
N ILE A 83 -5.51 -12.74 -2.73
CA ILE A 83 -5.39 -12.91 -4.18
C ILE A 83 -4.07 -12.32 -4.70
N ILE A 84 -3.71 -11.13 -4.21
CA ILE A 84 -2.54 -10.37 -4.65
C ILE A 84 -1.24 -10.98 -4.13
N LYS A 85 -1.22 -11.43 -2.87
CA LYS A 85 -0.01 -11.84 -2.13
C LYS A 85 1.10 -10.81 -2.33
N PRO A 86 0.96 -9.59 -1.79
CA PRO A 86 1.90 -8.51 -2.07
C PRO A 86 3.29 -8.80 -1.50
N ASP A 87 4.33 -8.38 -2.20
CA ASP A 87 5.71 -8.37 -1.69
C ASP A 87 5.93 -7.15 -0.80
N ILE A 88 5.26 -6.04 -1.13
CA ILE A 88 5.29 -4.78 -0.36
C ILE A 88 3.86 -4.30 -0.19
N SER A 89 3.48 -4.05 1.05
CA SER A 89 2.20 -3.41 1.40
C SER A 89 2.41 -1.98 1.86
N VAL A 90 1.50 -1.08 1.53
CA VAL A 90 1.55 0.32 1.97
C VAL A 90 0.22 0.70 2.60
N ILE A 91 0.26 1.28 3.80
CA ILE A 91 -0.90 1.92 4.44
C ILE A 91 -0.61 3.42 4.52
N THR A 92 -1.29 4.22 3.69
CA THR A 92 -1.00 5.66 3.58
C THR A 92 -1.36 6.44 4.85
N ASN A 93 -2.58 6.26 5.32
CA ASN A 93 -3.12 6.87 6.55
C ASN A 93 -4.42 6.21 6.96
N ILE A 94 -4.83 6.46 8.20
CA ILE A 94 -6.12 6.07 8.75
C ILE A 94 -6.93 7.33 9.09
N ASN A 95 -8.10 7.43 8.49
CA ASN A 95 -9.04 8.51 8.76
C ASN A 95 -10.48 8.01 8.60
N TYR A 96 -11.46 8.80 9.00
CA TYR A 96 -12.89 8.53 8.82
C TYR A 96 -13.31 8.55 7.34
N ALA A 97 -12.84 7.55 6.56
CA ALA A 97 -13.33 7.28 5.23
C ALA A 97 -14.18 6.01 5.26
N HIS A 98 -15.29 5.97 4.54
CA HIS A 98 -16.25 4.84 4.53
C HIS A 98 -16.92 4.56 5.89
N ALA A 99 -17.11 5.61 6.71
CA ALA A 99 -17.61 5.52 8.09
C ALA A 99 -18.99 4.83 8.24
N LYS A 100 -19.78 4.74 7.17
CA LYS A 100 -21.11 4.12 7.21
C LYS A 100 -21.11 2.65 7.65
N ASN A 101 -20.01 1.93 7.40
CA ASN A 101 -19.90 0.49 7.64
C ASN A 101 -19.00 0.13 8.83
N PHE A 102 -18.49 1.13 9.56
CA PHE A 102 -17.58 0.94 10.69
C PHE A 102 -18.05 1.69 11.92
N LYS A 103 -18.00 1.06 13.08
CA LYS A 103 -18.44 1.67 14.34
C LYS A 103 -17.51 2.78 14.82
N ASN A 104 -16.22 2.66 14.54
CA ASN A 104 -15.20 3.61 14.97
C ASN A 104 -13.97 3.54 14.05
N ILE A 105 -13.07 4.50 14.20
CA ILE A 105 -11.85 4.61 13.38
C ILE A 105 -10.87 3.44 13.62
N LYS A 106 -10.89 2.83 14.80
CA LYS A 106 -10.05 1.66 15.11
C LYS A 106 -10.47 0.44 14.28
N ASP A 107 -11.76 0.28 14.02
CA ASP A 107 -12.25 -0.80 13.14
C ASP A 107 -11.77 -0.60 11.70
N ILE A 108 -11.68 0.66 11.23
CA ILE A 108 -11.10 1.01 9.94
C ILE A 108 -9.61 0.65 9.92
N ALA A 109 -8.86 1.00 10.98
CA ALA A 109 -7.45 0.67 11.09
C ALA A 109 -7.21 -0.85 11.07
N LEU A 110 -8.03 -1.62 11.80
CA LEU A 110 -7.96 -3.08 11.82
C LEU A 110 -8.30 -3.69 10.46
N ALA A 111 -9.33 -3.20 9.78
CA ALA A 111 -9.68 -3.68 8.45
C ALA A 111 -8.57 -3.38 7.42
N LYS A 112 -7.93 -2.20 7.49
CA LYS A 112 -6.80 -1.89 6.61
C LYS A 112 -5.55 -2.70 6.93
N SER A 113 -5.36 -3.10 8.20
CA SER A 113 -4.23 -3.95 8.59
C SER A 113 -4.32 -5.38 8.07
N GLU A 114 -5.47 -5.82 7.55
CA GLU A 114 -5.63 -7.13 6.91
C GLU A 114 -4.62 -7.34 5.76
N ILE A 115 -4.20 -6.28 5.08
CA ILE A 115 -3.18 -6.36 4.03
C ILE A 115 -1.83 -6.85 4.56
N ILE A 116 -1.48 -6.51 5.81
CA ILE A 116 -0.21 -6.88 6.43
C ILE A 116 -0.11 -8.40 6.58
N SER A 117 -1.19 -9.03 7.05
CA SER A 117 -1.23 -10.47 7.30
C SER A 117 -1.11 -11.32 6.03
N ASN A 118 -1.39 -10.74 4.86
CA ASN A 118 -1.31 -11.40 3.56
C ASN A 118 -0.11 -10.95 2.72
N THR A 119 0.75 -10.10 3.29
CA THR A 119 2.06 -9.79 2.69
C THR A 119 2.93 -11.03 2.72
N ARG A 120 3.69 -11.28 1.65
CA ARG A 120 4.54 -12.46 1.55
C ARG A 120 5.56 -12.50 2.69
N PRO A 121 5.96 -13.71 3.16
CA PRO A 121 7.04 -13.86 4.13
C PRO A 121 8.30 -13.10 3.68
N ASN A 122 8.97 -12.45 4.61
CA ASN A 122 10.12 -11.56 4.36
C ASN A 122 9.80 -10.32 3.53
N GLY A 123 8.52 -10.05 3.26
CA GLY A 123 8.06 -8.83 2.62
C GLY A 123 8.10 -7.63 3.56
N PHE A 124 7.65 -6.49 3.03
CA PHE A 124 7.68 -5.23 3.76
C PHE A 124 6.29 -4.62 3.89
N VAL A 125 6.05 -3.94 5.00
CA VAL A 125 4.95 -2.99 5.12
C VAL A 125 5.51 -1.59 5.34
N ILE A 126 5.03 -0.63 4.53
CA ILE A 126 5.41 0.79 4.63
C ILE A 126 4.30 1.50 5.39
N LEU A 127 4.64 2.13 6.51
CA LEU A 127 3.71 2.73 7.47
C LEU A 127 4.03 4.20 7.72
N ASN A 128 2.96 5.00 7.85
CA ASN A 128 3.07 6.39 8.30
C ASN A 128 3.31 6.45 9.81
N ALA A 129 4.50 6.88 10.22
CA ALA A 129 4.88 7.00 11.64
C ALA A 129 4.17 8.15 12.38
N ASP A 130 3.58 9.08 11.64
CA ASP A 130 2.77 10.17 12.19
C ASP A 130 1.31 9.79 12.41
N ASP A 131 0.89 8.60 11.94
CA ASP A 131 -0.48 8.10 12.09
C ASP A 131 -0.73 7.57 13.51
N ASN A 132 -1.89 7.87 14.08
CA ASN A 132 -2.27 7.42 15.42
C ASN A 132 -2.30 5.89 15.58
N PHE A 133 -2.48 5.16 14.48
CA PHE A 133 -2.51 3.69 14.46
C PHE A 133 -1.18 3.05 14.06
N PHE A 134 -0.11 3.83 13.90
CA PHE A 134 1.22 3.31 13.56
C PHE A 134 1.65 2.16 14.46
N ARG A 135 1.56 2.33 15.78
CA ARG A 135 1.94 1.28 16.75
C ARG A 135 1.09 0.02 16.64
N LEU A 136 -0.20 0.15 16.32
CA LEU A 136 -1.08 -0.98 16.09
C LEU A 136 -0.61 -1.79 14.87
N HIS A 137 -0.38 -1.10 13.74
CA HIS A 137 0.05 -1.74 12.50
C HIS A 137 1.44 -2.37 12.63
N GLN A 138 2.37 -1.70 13.32
CA GLN A 138 3.70 -2.22 13.61
C GLN A 138 3.64 -3.53 14.43
N LYS A 139 2.81 -3.57 15.48
CA LYS A 139 2.60 -4.80 16.26
C LYS A 139 2.03 -5.95 15.40
N ILE A 140 1.10 -5.64 14.50
CA ILE A 140 0.53 -6.63 13.58
C ILE A 140 1.61 -7.14 12.62
N ALA A 141 2.46 -6.25 12.08
CA ALA A 141 3.56 -6.63 11.21
C ALA A 141 4.55 -7.57 11.93
N THR A 142 4.97 -7.20 13.13
CA THR A 142 5.87 -8.04 13.95
C THR A 142 5.27 -9.41 14.21
N LYS A 143 3.98 -9.50 14.57
CA LYS A 143 3.28 -10.77 14.81
C LYS A 143 3.24 -11.67 13.57
N ASN A 144 3.23 -11.09 12.37
CA ASN A 144 3.20 -11.81 11.10
C ASN A 144 4.59 -11.98 10.47
N ASN A 145 5.67 -11.62 11.16
CA ASN A 145 7.05 -11.65 10.65
C ASN A 145 7.24 -10.83 9.36
N ILE A 146 6.58 -9.66 9.29
CA ILE A 146 6.69 -8.72 8.18
C ILE A 146 7.58 -7.54 8.61
N ASN A 147 8.55 -7.22 7.77
CA ASN A 147 9.45 -6.09 7.99
C ASN A 147 8.69 -4.76 7.87
N THR A 148 8.96 -3.84 8.77
CA THR A 148 8.34 -2.50 8.74
C THR A 148 9.35 -1.47 8.26
N ILE A 149 8.94 -0.62 7.33
CA ILE A 149 9.64 0.64 6.98
C ILE A 149 8.67 1.78 7.31
N SER A 150 9.13 2.73 8.08
CA SER A 150 8.33 3.87 8.52
C SER A 150 8.74 5.16 7.80
N PHE A 151 7.76 5.99 7.49
CA PHE A 151 8.00 7.36 7.02
C PHE A 151 7.24 8.35 7.90
N GLY A 152 7.74 9.58 7.98
CA GLY A 152 7.08 10.62 8.79
C GLY A 152 7.65 12.01 8.56
N ILE A 153 6.87 13.00 8.99
CA ILE A 153 7.24 14.41 8.99
C ILE A 153 7.54 14.85 10.43
N LYS A 154 6.68 14.46 11.36
CA LYS A 154 6.74 14.87 12.78
C LYS A 154 7.53 13.86 13.62
N ASN A 155 7.44 12.59 13.29
CA ASN A 155 8.11 11.54 14.03
C ASN A 155 9.60 11.48 13.70
N HIS A 156 10.44 11.93 14.62
CA HIS A 156 11.89 11.97 14.45
C HIS A 156 12.58 10.60 14.41
N LYS A 157 11.86 9.52 14.73
CA LYS A 157 12.38 8.13 14.77
C LYS A 157 11.91 7.31 13.57
N SER A 158 11.30 7.93 12.55
CA SER A 158 10.94 7.23 11.31
C SER A 158 12.18 6.90 10.50
N ASP A 159 12.15 5.76 9.78
CA ASP A 159 13.26 5.30 8.93
C ASP A 159 13.51 6.27 7.78
N VAL A 160 12.43 6.82 7.21
CA VAL A 160 12.47 7.86 6.17
C VAL A 160 11.78 9.10 6.72
N LYS A 161 12.52 10.19 6.85
CA LYS A 161 12.02 11.43 7.44
C LYS A 161 12.11 12.57 6.44
N LEU A 162 11.00 13.28 6.27
CA LEU A 162 11.03 14.57 5.58
C LEU A 162 11.75 15.60 6.47
N ILE A 163 12.89 16.11 5.99
CA ILE A 163 13.68 17.13 6.69
C ILE A 163 13.12 18.51 6.36
N ASN A 164 13.03 18.84 5.07
CA ASN A 164 12.43 20.10 4.64
C ASN A 164 11.95 20.05 3.19
N ILE A 165 11.14 21.02 2.82
CA ILE A 165 10.69 21.27 1.46
C ILE A 165 11.04 22.72 1.13
N ILE A 166 11.87 22.92 0.11
CA ILE A 166 12.32 24.25 -0.35
C ILE A 166 11.69 24.50 -1.71
N LYS A 167 10.97 25.61 -1.88
CA LYS A 167 10.48 26.04 -3.18
C LYS A 167 11.65 26.71 -3.93
N VAL A 168 11.96 26.19 -5.11
CA VAL A 168 13.01 26.71 -6.00
C VAL A 168 12.35 27.02 -7.35
N ASN A 169 12.11 28.29 -7.64
CA ASN A 169 11.34 28.73 -8.81
C ASN A 169 9.95 28.05 -8.85
N ASN A 170 9.63 27.34 -9.94
CA ASN A 170 8.37 26.59 -10.09
C ASN A 170 8.48 25.11 -9.63
N ASN A 171 9.56 24.73 -8.98
CA ASN A 171 9.83 23.36 -8.52
C ASN A 171 9.95 23.33 -6.98
N PHE A 172 9.92 22.11 -6.43
CA PHE A 172 10.19 21.87 -5.03
C PHE A 172 11.40 20.94 -4.88
N LYS A 173 12.33 21.31 -4.01
CA LYS A 173 13.42 20.44 -3.53
C LYS A 173 12.98 19.82 -2.22
N ILE A 174 12.97 18.50 -2.18
CA ILE A 174 12.59 17.72 -0.98
C ILE A 174 13.86 17.09 -0.43
N ASN A 175 14.16 17.35 0.83
CA ASN A 175 15.25 16.69 1.54
C ASN A 175 14.64 15.67 2.50
N ILE A 176 15.15 14.43 2.45
CA ILE A 176 14.73 13.28 3.25
C ILE A 176 15.94 12.60 3.89
#